data_260fc7b477c2f011a8a1359b80af77f3
#
_entry.id   260fc7b477c2f011a8a1359b80af77f3
#
_cell.length_a   1.000
_cell.length_b   1.000
_cell.length_c   1.000
_cell.angle_alpha   90.00
_cell.angle_beta   90.00
_cell.angle_gamma   90.00
#
_symmetry.space_group_name_H-M   'P 1'
#
loop_
_entity.id
_entity.type
_entity.pdbx_description
1 polymer ?
#
loop_
_entity_poly.entity_id
_entity_poly.type
_entity_poly.pdbx_seq_one_letter_code
_entity_poly.pdbx_strand_id
1 'polypeptide(L)'
;PTEVPEVFGPWQTISTATVFAPEQQRRTSNKGRQETRTVGSKLTPTIKLNARSIRLKKKQSTTKVQVSGLAAGDRVQSWTTSNKKVATVTSRGKITAKKTGKARIIITLVSGKKAVVNVTVQKTAVKTTKISGLKKSVVLKRRQKLKLKPVISPLTSVEKVTYKTSNKKVATVSNKGVITAKKSGTAKIAVKAGKKKVTVKVTVEKVAPTG
;
A
#
# COMPACT_ATOMS: atom_id res chain seq x y z
N PRO A 1 50.54 33.95 26.96
CA PRO A 1 49.82 32.85 26.34
C PRO A 1 48.68 33.44 25.52
N THR A 2 48.74 33.33 24.18
CA THR A 2 47.68 33.75 23.29
C THR A 2 46.50 32.81 23.48
N GLU A 3 45.37 33.32 23.93
CA GLU A 3 44.15 32.54 24.13
C GLU A 3 43.64 32.03 22.76
N VAL A 4 43.46 30.72 22.66
CA VAL A 4 42.91 30.11 21.42
C VAL A 4 41.49 30.61 21.24
N PRO A 5 41.14 31.24 20.10
CA PRO A 5 39.80 31.75 19.86
C PRO A 5 38.78 30.62 19.87
N GLU A 6 37.58 30.90 20.34
CA GLU A 6 36.47 29.95 20.31
C GLU A 6 35.92 29.84 18.89
N VAL A 7 35.87 28.60 18.39
CA VAL A 7 35.35 28.30 17.06
C VAL A 7 34.30 27.20 17.18
N PHE A 8 33.15 27.38 16.55
CA PHE A 8 32.10 26.39 16.50
C PHE A 8 32.24 25.44 15.30
N GLY A 9 32.00 24.17 15.54
CA GLY A 9 31.86 23.17 14.49
C GLY A 9 30.56 23.34 13.70
N PRO A 10 30.34 22.46 12.70
CA PRO A 10 29.12 22.48 11.89
C PRO A 10 27.89 22.16 12.73
N TRP A 11 26.72 22.64 12.26
CA TRP A 11 25.44 22.27 12.82
C TRP A 11 25.10 20.81 12.52
N GLN A 12 24.68 20.05 13.52
CA GLN A 12 24.26 18.66 13.42
C GLN A 12 22.80 18.55 13.83
N THR A 13 22.00 17.84 13.04
CA THR A 13 20.60 17.55 13.38
C THR A 13 20.55 16.60 14.57
N ILE A 14 19.91 17.03 15.65
CA ILE A 14 19.68 16.22 16.86
C ILE A 14 18.25 15.68 16.94
N SER A 15 17.28 16.31 16.28
CA SER A 15 15.95 15.76 16.04
C SER A 15 15.41 16.28 14.72
N THR A 16 14.82 15.39 13.92
CA THR A 16 14.14 15.74 12.66
C THR A 16 12.78 16.36 12.92
N ALA A 17 12.29 17.17 11.98
CA ALA A 17 10.94 17.73 12.07
C ALA A 17 9.87 16.64 12.11
N THR A 18 8.84 16.86 12.92
CA THR A 18 7.65 16.02 13.04
C THR A 18 6.39 16.87 12.93
N VAL A 19 5.21 16.25 12.96
CA VAL A 19 3.94 17.00 13.05
C VAL A 19 3.77 17.75 14.38
N PHE A 20 4.58 17.44 15.39
CA PHE A 20 4.49 18.04 16.72
C PHE A 20 5.59 19.06 16.99
N ALA A 21 6.75 18.92 16.36
CA ALA A 21 7.91 19.79 16.60
C ALA A 21 8.70 20.02 15.30
N PRO A 22 9.30 21.23 15.14
CA PRO A 22 10.25 21.49 14.06
C PRO A 22 11.58 20.78 14.32
N GLU A 23 12.46 20.77 13.32
CA GLU A 23 13.80 20.22 13.42
C GLU A 23 14.63 20.98 14.47
N GLN A 24 15.43 20.25 15.24
CA GLN A 24 16.41 20.81 16.17
C GLN A 24 17.83 20.46 15.72
N GLN A 25 18.70 21.45 15.74
CA GLN A 25 20.11 21.27 15.43
C GLN A 25 20.99 21.75 16.59
N ARG A 26 22.15 21.15 16.75
CA ARG A 26 23.16 21.49 17.76
C ARG A 26 24.53 21.64 17.09
N ARG A 27 25.36 22.55 17.63
CA ARG A 27 26.78 22.61 17.34
C ARG A 27 27.58 22.75 18.63
N THR A 28 28.81 22.33 18.58
CA THR A 28 29.74 22.40 19.75
C THR A 28 31.00 23.17 19.37
N SER A 29 31.48 24.01 20.25
CA SER A 29 32.74 24.75 20.06
C SER A 29 33.94 23.89 20.48
N ASN A 30 35.15 24.33 20.05
CA ASN A 30 36.43 23.75 20.49
C ASN A 30 36.67 23.89 22.00
N LYS A 31 35.91 24.76 22.68
CA LYS A 31 35.92 24.93 24.15
C LYS A 31 34.75 24.20 24.84
N GLY A 32 33.99 23.34 24.12
CA GLY A 32 32.91 22.53 24.68
C GLY A 32 31.56 23.23 24.85
N ARG A 33 31.45 24.51 24.48
CA ARG A 33 30.15 25.21 24.52
C ARG A 33 29.21 24.67 23.47
N GLN A 34 27.98 24.41 23.87
CA GLN A 34 26.94 23.94 22.97
C GLN A 34 25.90 25.00 22.64
N GLU A 35 25.50 25.08 21.41
CA GLU A 35 24.38 25.91 20.93
C GLU A 35 23.35 25.05 20.23
N THR A 36 22.07 25.36 20.42
CA THR A 36 20.95 24.71 19.73
C THR A 36 20.17 25.75 18.93
N ARG A 37 19.59 25.30 17.83
CA ARG A 37 18.66 26.12 17.04
C ARG A 37 17.49 25.29 16.53
N THR A 38 16.38 25.97 16.32
CA THR A 38 15.21 25.42 15.63
C THR A 38 15.31 25.75 14.15
N VAL A 39 15.06 24.76 13.28
CA VAL A 39 15.12 24.92 11.83
C VAL A 39 13.77 24.56 11.22
N GLY A 40 13.23 25.47 10.41
CA GLY A 40 11.95 25.27 9.73
C GLY A 40 10.74 25.27 10.65
N SER A 41 9.71 24.59 10.23
CA SER A 41 8.41 24.46 10.93
C SER A 41 8.03 23.00 11.12
N LYS A 42 6.99 22.76 11.91
CA LYS A 42 6.35 21.45 12.05
C LYS A 42 5.89 20.91 10.69
N LEU A 43 5.90 19.60 10.51
CA LEU A 43 5.36 18.96 9.32
C LEU A 43 3.84 19.08 9.29
N THR A 44 3.29 19.25 8.09
CA THR A 44 1.84 19.19 7.88
C THR A 44 1.36 17.75 8.00
N PRO A 45 0.34 17.45 8.82
CA PRO A 45 -0.22 16.11 8.92
C PRO A 45 -0.79 15.61 7.59
N THR A 46 -0.41 14.41 7.19
CA THR A 46 -0.88 13.75 5.95
C THR A 46 -1.42 12.35 6.25
N ILE A 47 -2.38 11.90 5.43
CA ILE A 47 -2.93 10.55 5.47
C ILE A 47 -3.39 10.15 4.07
N LYS A 48 -3.03 8.95 3.64
CA LYS A 48 -3.50 8.33 2.41
C LYS A 48 -4.24 7.04 2.74
N LEU A 49 -5.35 6.81 2.04
CA LEU A 49 -6.12 5.58 2.09
C LEU A 49 -6.04 4.87 0.73
N ASN A 50 -5.89 3.55 0.73
CA ASN A 50 -5.95 2.75 -0.49
C ASN A 50 -7.39 2.65 -1.07
N ALA A 51 -8.42 2.95 -0.27
CA ALA A 51 -9.80 3.07 -0.70
C ALA A 51 -10.56 4.07 0.16
N ARG A 52 -11.31 4.97 -0.47
CA ARG A 52 -12.22 5.93 0.20
C ARG A 52 -13.68 5.47 0.22
N SER A 53 -13.99 4.39 -0.49
CA SER A 53 -15.31 3.79 -0.55
C SER A 53 -15.18 2.28 -0.71
N ILE A 54 -15.95 1.54 0.07
CA ILE A 54 -16.01 0.08 0.00
C ILE A 54 -17.45 -0.39 0.04
N ARG A 55 -17.68 -1.57 -0.55
CA ARG A 55 -18.93 -2.31 -0.47
C ARG A 55 -18.69 -3.61 0.26
N LEU A 56 -19.60 -4.00 1.13
CA LEU A 56 -19.55 -5.26 1.87
C LEU A 56 -20.91 -5.96 1.75
N LYS A 57 -20.89 -7.28 1.63
CA LYS A 57 -22.09 -8.07 1.86
C LYS A 57 -22.39 -8.08 3.37
N LYS A 58 -23.66 -8.10 3.74
CA LYS A 58 -24.10 -8.34 5.14
C LYS A 58 -23.32 -9.53 5.74
N LYS A 59 -22.77 -9.38 6.95
CA LYS A 59 -21.91 -10.31 7.69
C LYS A 59 -20.47 -10.45 7.15
N GLN A 60 -20.12 -9.80 6.03
CA GLN A 60 -18.73 -9.77 5.54
C GLN A 60 -17.87 -8.85 6.41
N SER A 61 -16.61 -9.26 6.62
CA SER A 61 -15.58 -8.42 7.25
C SER A 61 -14.43 -8.18 6.27
N THR A 62 -13.70 -7.08 6.48
CA THR A 62 -12.50 -6.77 5.70
C THR A 62 -11.44 -6.09 6.56
N THR A 63 -10.17 -6.38 6.28
CA THR A 63 -8.97 -5.69 6.79
C THR A 63 -8.19 -5.02 5.65
N LYS A 64 -8.76 -4.98 4.44
CA LYS A 64 -8.09 -4.52 3.23
C LYS A 64 -7.98 -2.99 3.11
N VAL A 65 -8.72 -2.24 3.94
CA VAL A 65 -8.53 -0.78 4.01
C VAL A 65 -7.24 -0.50 4.78
N GLN A 66 -6.31 0.18 4.13
CA GLN A 66 -4.99 0.46 4.67
C GLN A 66 -4.72 1.96 4.70
N VAL A 67 -4.06 2.39 5.76
CA VAL A 67 -3.58 3.75 5.98
C VAL A 67 -2.09 3.79 5.62
N SER A 68 -1.68 4.85 4.94
CA SER A 68 -0.28 5.11 4.57
C SER A 68 -0.01 6.61 4.45
N GLY A 69 1.23 6.99 4.14
CA GLY A 69 1.61 8.37 3.88
C GLY A 69 1.43 9.30 5.07
N LEU A 70 1.65 8.80 6.29
CA LEU A 70 1.65 9.63 7.49
C LEU A 70 2.94 10.44 7.54
N ALA A 71 2.82 11.72 7.93
CA ALA A 71 3.98 12.55 8.20
C ALA A 71 4.72 12.05 9.46
N ALA A 72 6.01 12.33 9.56
CA ALA A 72 6.84 11.86 10.67
C ALA A 72 6.27 12.27 12.03
N GLY A 73 6.29 11.33 12.98
CA GLY A 73 5.76 11.49 14.34
C GLY A 73 4.25 11.27 14.47
N ASP A 74 3.51 11.18 13.36
CA ASP A 74 2.08 10.94 13.40
C ASP A 74 1.75 9.44 13.38
N ARG A 75 0.59 9.08 13.91
CA ARG A 75 0.07 7.71 13.91
C ARG A 75 -1.44 7.69 14.01
N VAL A 76 -2.05 6.58 13.66
CA VAL A 76 -3.49 6.38 13.85
C VAL A 76 -3.79 6.32 15.34
N GLN A 77 -4.67 7.20 15.80
CA GLN A 77 -5.19 7.24 17.17
C GLN A 77 -6.42 6.35 17.32
N SER A 78 -7.36 6.44 16.39
CA SER A 78 -8.61 5.70 16.50
C SER A 78 -9.29 5.41 15.16
N TRP A 79 -10.09 4.37 15.16
CA TRP A 79 -11.05 4.01 14.13
C TRP A 79 -12.45 4.06 14.73
N THR A 80 -13.35 4.84 14.15
CA THR A 80 -14.73 4.98 14.61
C THR A 80 -15.72 4.81 13.47
N THR A 81 -16.97 4.55 13.79
CA THR A 81 -18.06 4.45 12.80
C THR A 81 -19.17 5.43 13.10
N SER A 82 -19.75 6.00 12.06
CA SER A 82 -20.92 6.88 12.18
C SER A 82 -22.22 6.11 12.47
N ASN A 83 -22.24 4.79 12.23
CA ASN A 83 -23.43 3.96 12.44
C ASN A 83 -23.07 2.50 12.78
N LYS A 84 -23.00 2.18 14.07
CA LYS A 84 -22.68 0.84 14.58
C LYS A 84 -23.72 -0.22 14.20
N LYS A 85 -24.97 0.16 13.89
CA LYS A 85 -26.02 -0.76 13.42
C LYS A 85 -25.74 -1.27 12.00
N VAL A 86 -25.10 -0.45 11.16
CA VAL A 86 -24.76 -0.78 9.75
C VAL A 86 -23.40 -1.46 9.66
N ALA A 87 -22.37 -0.87 10.25
CA ALA A 87 -21.02 -1.40 10.24
C ALA A 87 -20.26 -1.04 11.51
N THR A 88 -19.45 -1.98 11.99
CA THR A 88 -18.53 -1.77 13.12
C THR A 88 -17.09 -1.79 12.63
N VAL A 89 -16.19 -1.20 13.40
CA VAL A 89 -14.75 -1.23 13.13
C VAL A 89 -13.99 -1.45 14.44
N THR A 90 -12.91 -2.23 14.38
CA THR A 90 -11.99 -2.44 15.51
C THR A 90 -10.88 -1.39 15.52
N SER A 91 -10.15 -1.27 16.61
CA SER A 91 -8.96 -0.41 16.74
C SER A 91 -7.85 -0.73 15.70
N ARG A 92 -7.83 -1.95 15.17
CA ARG A 92 -6.90 -2.40 14.13
C ARG A 92 -7.45 -2.25 12.70
N GLY A 93 -8.59 -1.56 12.52
CA GLY A 93 -9.17 -1.28 11.20
C GLY A 93 -9.93 -2.45 10.56
N LYS A 94 -10.30 -3.52 11.29
CA LYS A 94 -11.21 -4.56 10.78
C LYS A 94 -12.63 -4.01 10.76
N ILE A 95 -13.20 -3.87 9.57
CA ILE A 95 -14.57 -3.39 9.33
C ILE A 95 -15.48 -4.61 9.16
N THR A 96 -16.59 -4.66 9.89
CA THR A 96 -17.59 -5.74 9.84
C THR A 96 -18.96 -5.17 9.50
N ALA A 97 -19.55 -5.68 8.41
CA ALA A 97 -20.90 -5.33 7.95
C ALA A 97 -21.98 -6.03 8.80
N LYS A 98 -22.89 -5.26 9.37
CA LYS A 98 -23.98 -5.76 10.24
C LYS A 98 -25.34 -5.77 9.54
N LYS A 99 -25.80 -4.62 9.07
CA LYS A 99 -27.11 -4.42 8.45
C LYS A 99 -26.92 -3.66 7.14
N THR A 100 -27.77 -3.93 6.16
CA THR A 100 -27.80 -3.16 4.90
C THR A 100 -27.99 -1.67 5.17
N GLY A 101 -27.27 -0.83 4.45
CA GLY A 101 -27.28 0.61 4.62
C GLY A 101 -25.91 1.22 4.36
N LYS A 102 -25.74 2.46 4.78
CA LYS A 102 -24.51 3.24 4.63
C LYS A 102 -23.96 3.65 6.00
N ALA A 103 -22.66 3.63 6.14
CA ALA A 103 -21.93 4.14 7.29
C ALA A 103 -20.60 4.77 6.82
N ARG A 104 -20.04 5.65 7.64
CA ARG A 104 -18.71 6.22 7.43
C ARG A 104 -17.78 5.66 8.51
N ILE A 105 -16.65 5.13 8.09
CA ILE A 105 -15.56 4.80 9.00
C ILE A 105 -14.61 5.99 9.02
N ILE A 106 -14.36 6.52 10.20
CA ILE A 106 -13.54 7.71 10.43
C ILE A 106 -12.25 7.26 11.08
N ILE A 107 -11.13 7.57 10.45
CA ILE A 107 -9.78 7.34 10.96
C ILE A 107 -9.26 8.67 11.47
N THR A 108 -8.88 8.74 12.74
CA THR A 108 -8.33 9.94 13.37
C THR A 108 -6.88 9.70 13.73
N LEU A 109 -6.00 10.62 13.35
CA LEU A 109 -4.58 10.62 13.71
C LEU A 109 -4.36 11.36 15.04
N VAL A 110 -3.22 11.11 15.68
CA VAL A 110 -2.84 11.82 16.93
C VAL A 110 -2.73 13.32 16.71
N SER A 111 -2.32 13.76 15.51
CA SER A 111 -2.33 15.18 15.10
C SER A 111 -3.73 15.81 14.98
N GLY A 112 -4.79 15.00 15.09
CA GLY A 112 -6.18 15.43 14.85
C GLY A 112 -6.62 15.34 13.39
N LYS A 113 -5.73 15.04 12.43
CA LYS A 113 -6.07 14.82 11.03
C LYS A 113 -7.02 13.62 10.90
N LYS A 114 -8.02 13.76 10.04
CA LYS A 114 -9.04 12.71 9.82
C LYS A 114 -9.08 12.28 8.36
N ALA A 115 -9.41 11.01 8.15
CA ALA A 115 -9.79 10.47 6.85
C ALA A 115 -11.05 9.62 6.98
N VAL A 116 -11.82 9.52 5.90
CA VAL A 116 -13.13 8.85 5.90
C VAL A 116 -13.17 7.78 4.81
N VAL A 117 -13.69 6.62 5.18
CA VAL A 117 -14.07 5.54 4.26
C VAL A 117 -15.59 5.38 4.27
N ASN A 118 -16.22 5.57 3.12
CA ASN A 118 -17.64 5.34 2.95
C ASN A 118 -17.91 3.84 2.80
N VAL A 119 -18.75 3.28 3.64
CA VAL A 119 -19.11 1.86 3.64
C VAL A 119 -20.56 1.71 3.21
N THR A 120 -20.79 0.94 2.16
CA THR A 120 -22.13 0.50 1.75
C THR A 120 -22.27 -0.99 2.02
N VAL A 121 -23.22 -1.36 2.86
CA VAL A 121 -23.56 -2.75 3.14
C VAL A 121 -24.75 -3.16 2.28
N GLN A 122 -24.60 -4.24 1.51
CA GLN A 122 -25.59 -4.77 0.58
C GLN A 122 -25.95 -6.24 0.90
N LYS A 123 -27.06 -6.73 0.35
CA LYS A 123 -27.50 -8.12 0.53
C LYS A 123 -26.68 -9.10 -0.31
N THR A 124 -26.33 -8.70 -1.54
CA THR A 124 -25.62 -9.54 -2.52
C THR A 124 -24.11 -9.53 -2.32
N ALA A 125 -23.44 -10.58 -2.79
CA ALA A 125 -21.98 -10.65 -2.79
C ALA A 125 -21.34 -9.53 -3.61
N VAL A 126 -20.21 -9.02 -3.16
CA VAL A 126 -19.42 -8.02 -3.89
C VAL A 126 -18.63 -8.74 -4.97
N LYS A 127 -19.00 -8.50 -6.23
CA LYS A 127 -18.37 -9.11 -7.41
C LYS A 127 -17.30 -8.22 -8.00
N THR A 128 -16.34 -8.81 -8.71
CA THR A 128 -15.29 -8.11 -9.44
C THR A 128 -15.87 -7.34 -10.62
N THR A 129 -15.56 -6.06 -10.69
CA THR A 129 -15.91 -5.20 -11.83
C THR A 129 -14.72 -4.92 -12.75
N LYS A 130 -13.50 -5.01 -12.22
CA LYS A 130 -12.26 -4.72 -12.95
C LYS A 130 -11.08 -5.50 -12.39
N ILE A 131 -10.17 -5.92 -13.28
CA ILE A 131 -8.82 -6.41 -12.95
C ILE A 131 -7.84 -5.45 -13.57
N SER A 132 -6.89 -4.92 -12.80
CA SER A 132 -5.87 -3.94 -13.23
C SER A 132 -4.51 -4.26 -12.60
N GLY A 133 -3.51 -3.39 -12.77
CA GLY A 133 -2.17 -3.58 -12.18
C GLY A 133 -1.29 -4.60 -12.92
N LEU A 134 -1.70 -5.08 -14.09
CA LEU A 134 -0.95 -6.04 -14.89
C LEU A 134 -0.44 -5.38 -16.18
N LYS A 135 0.80 -5.70 -16.55
CA LYS A 135 1.35 -5.35 -17.86
C LYS A 135 0.69 -6.20 -18.95
N LYS A 136 0.42 -5.63 -20.13
CA LYS A 136 -0.15 -6.36 -21.27
C LYS A 136 0.80 -7.44 -21.80
N SER A 137 2.11 -7.18 -21.72
CA SER A 137 3.16 -8.10 -22.15
C SER A 137 4.37 -8.03 -21.21
N VAL A 138 5.07 -9.15 -21.09
CA VAL A 138 6.33 -9.27 -20.34
C VAL A 138 7.29 -10.17 -21.11
N VAL A 139 8.58 -9.87 -20.99
CA VAL A 139 9.66 -10.68 -21.56
C VAL A 139 10.42 -11.32 -20.41
N LEU A 140 10.67 -12.60 -20.49
CA LEU A 140 11.35 -13.37 -19.44
C LEU A 140 12.51 -14.19 -20.07
N LYS A 141 13.60 -14.31 -19.34
CA LYS A 141 14.66 -15.27 -19.64
C LYS A 141 14.22 -16.67 -19.18
N ARG A 142 14.78 -17.70 -19.82
CA ARG A 142 14.53 -19.11 -19.39
C ARG A 142 14.82 -19.28 -17.90
N ARG A 143 13.98 -20.02 -17.19
CA ARG A 143 13.98 -20.25 -15.74
C ARG A 143 13.63 -19.02 -14.87
N GLN A 144 13.48 -17.86 -15.44
CA GLN A 144 13.06 -16.67 -14.70
C GLN A 144 11.62 -16.83 -14.17
N LYS A 145 11.37 -16.30 -12.97
CA LYS A 145 10.06 -16.27 -12.34
C LYS A 145 9.56 -14.82 -12.24
N LEU A 146 8.25 -14.65 -12.43
CA LEU A 146 7.59 -13.36 -12.27
C LEU A 146 6.30 -13.55 -11.50
N LYS A 147 6.15 -12.81 -10.39
CA LYS A 147 4.91 -12.75 -9.62
C LYS A 147 3.96 -11.73 -10.22
N LEU A 148 2.80 -12.17 -10.69
CA LEU A 148 1.71 -11.28 -11.07
C LEU A 148 1.04 -10.71 -9.79
N LYS A 149 0.72 -9.41 -9.83
CA LYS A 149 0.04 -8.70 -8.74
C LYS A 149 -1.21 -8.02 -9.30
N PRO A 150 -2.27 -8.77 -9.64
CA PRO A 150 -3.52 -8.17 -10.11
C PRO A 150 -4.16 -7.35 -8.99
N VAL A 151 -4.68 -6.19 -9.36
CA VAL A 151 -5.50 -5.35 -8.49
C VAL A 151 -6.96 -5.59 -8.85
N ILE A 152 -7.73 -6.09 -7.89
CA ILE A 152 -9.16 -6.41 -8.05
C ILE A 152 -9.99 -5.25 -7.54
N SER A 153 -10.94 -4.80 -8.33
CA SER A 153 -11.91 -3.77 -7.95
C SER A 153 -13.33 -4.33 -8.05
N PRO A 154 -14.20 -4.05 -7.08
CA PRO A 154 -13.94 -3.36 -5.81
C PRO A 154 -12.97 -4.14 -4.91
N LEU A 155 -12.27 -3.43 -4.02
CA LEU A 155 -11.27 -3.99 -3.09
C LEU A 155 -11.80 -5.17 -2.27
N THR A 156 -13.08 -5.15 -1.95
CA THR A 156 -13.79 -6.14 -1.11
C THR A 156 -14.50 -7.22 -1.90
N SER A 157 -14.22 -7.36 -3.22
CA SER A 157 -14.72 -8.49 -3.99
C SER A 157 -14.36 -9.82 -3.31
N VAL A 158 -15.30 -10.74 -3.26
CA VAL A 158 -15.13 -12.09 -2.69
C VAL A 158 -14.71 -13.13 -3.73
N GLU A 159 -14.58 -12.72 -4.99
CA GLU A 159 -14.23 -13.62 -6.09
C GLU A 159 -12.74 -13.92 -6.10
N LYS A 160 -12.41 -15.22 -6.18
CA LYS A 160 -11.02 -15.67 -6.24
C LYS A 160 -10.39 -15.34 -7.59
N VAL A 161 -9.12 -14.93 -7.55
CA VAL A 161 -8.32 -14.79 -8.77
C VAL A 161 -7.76 -16.16 -9.17
N THR A 162 -7.95 -16.51 -10.43
CA THR A 162 -7.43 -17.74 -11.03
C THR A 162 -6.53 -17.43 -12.21
N TYR A 163 -5.58 -18.32 -12.50
CA TYR A 163 -4.57 -18.15 -13.52
C TYR A 163 -4.52 -19.38 -14.43
N LYS A 164 -4.40 -19.17 -15.73
CA LYS A 164 -4.25 -20.24 -16.72
C LYS A 164 -3.28 -19.83 -17.81
N THR A 165 -2.38 -20.71 -18.19
CA THR A 165 -1.48 -20.54 -19.34
C THR A 165 -2.05 -21.17 -20.59
N SER A 166 -1.82 -20.56 -21.74
CA SER A 166 -2.15 -21.13 -23.05
C SER A 166 -1.12 -22.18 -23.50
N ASN A 167 0.11 -22.13 -22.97
CA ASN A 167 1.18 -23.06 -23.36
C ASN A 167 2.12 -23.36 -22.19
N LYS A 168 1.90 -24.51 -21.54
CA LYS A 168 2.69 -24.98 -20.41
C LYS A 168 4.15 -25.34 -20.78
N LYS A 169 4.45 -25.60 -22.06
CA LYS A 169 5.81 -25.86 -22.54
C LYS A 169 6.66 -24.58 -22.55
N VAL A 170 6.06 -23.43 -22.83
CA VAL A 170 6.73 -22.12 -22.86
C VAL A 170 6.77 -21.50 -21.47
N ALA A 171 5.65 -21.42 -20.77
CA ALA A 171 5.56 -20.87 -19.43
C ALA A 171 4.43 -21.49 -18.64
N THR A 172 4.66 -21.75 -17.36
CA THR A 172 3.65 -22.19 -16.39
C THR A 172 3.27 -21.02 -15.48
N VAL A 173 2.09 -21.14 -14.87
CA VAL A 173 1.64 -20.20 -13.83
C VAL A 173 1.06 -20.99 -12.66
N SER A 174 1.44 -20.63 -11.44
CA SER A 174 0.90 -21.24 -10.23
C SER A 174 -0.46 -20.62 -9.85
N ASN A 175 -1.19 -21.27 -8.94
CA ASN A 175 -2.42 -20.73 -8.36
C ASN A 175 -2.20 -19.43 -7.55
N LYS A 176 -0.95 -19.14 -7.17
CA LYS A 176 -0.54 -17.89 -6.53
C LYS A 176 -0.11 -16.80 -7.51
N GLY A 177 -0.24 -17.05 -8.84
CA GLY A 177 0.11 -16.09 -9.88
C GLY A 177 1.61 -15.95 -10.15
N VAL A 178 2.43 -16.96 -9.82
CA VAL A 178 3.86 -16.99 -10.17
C VAL A 178 4.02 -17.64 -11.54
N ILE A 179 4.47 -16.88 -12.51
CA ILE A 179 4.87 -17.36 -13.84
C ILE A 179 6.29 -17.93 -13.72
N THR A 180 6.53 -19.06 -14.36
CA THR A 180 7.87 -19.65 -14.53
C THR A 180 8.12 -19.88 -16.03
N ALA A 181 9.12 -19.19 -16.58
CA ALA A 181 9.56 -19.34 -17.98
C ALA A 181 10.32 -20.64 -18.17
N LYS A 182 9.93 -21.47 -19.16
CA LYS A 182 10.50 -22.81 -19.39
C LYS A 182 11.28 -22.88 -20.70
N LYS A 183 10.62 -22.68 -21.82
CA LYS A 183 11.22 -22.79 -23.17
C LYS A 183 10.96 -21.50 -23.97
N SER A 184 11.86 -21.16 -24.86
CA SER A 184 11.66 -20.01 -25.76
C SER A 184 10.37 -20.11 -26.52
N GLY A 185 9.72 -18.97 -26.73
CA GLY A 185 8.42 -18.87 -27.40
C GLY A 185 7.49 -17.91 -26.71
N THR A 186 6.22 -17.97 -27.06
CA THR A 186 5.17 -17.09 -26.52
C THR A 186 4.05 -17.92 -25.87
N ALA A 187 3.59 -17.46 -24.71
CA ALA A 187 2.40 -17.96 -24.04
C ALA A 187 1.51 -16.80 -23.59
N LYS A 188 0.23 -17.04 -23.44
CA LYS A 188 -0.74 -16.09 -22.88
C LYS A 188 -1.15 -16.57 -21.50
N ILE A 189 -1.03 -15.74 -20.49
CA ILE A 189 -1.51 -16.02 -19.13
C ILE A 189 -2.84 -15.31 -18.95
N ALA A 190 -3.92 -16.09 -18.83
CA ALA A 190 -5.24 -15.59 -18.48
C ALA A 190 -5.34 -15.41 -16.96
N VAL A 191 -5.71 -14.22 -16.52
CA VAL A 191 -6.01 -13.87 -15.12
C VAL A 191 -7.50 -13.59 -15.04
N LYS A 192 -8.23 -14.35 -14.23
CA LYS A 192 -9.69 -14.29 -14.15
C LYS A 192 -10.15 -14.11 -12.70
N ALA A 193 -11.14 -13.24 -12.49
CA ALA A 193 -11.86 -13.11 -11.24
C ALA A 193 -13.36 -12.92 -11.55
N GLY A 194 -14.18 -13.88 -11.16
CA GLY A 194 -15.59 -13.95 -11.55
C GLY A 194 -15.75 -13.93 -13.07
N LYS A 195 -16.52 -12.98 -13.58
CA LYS A 195 -16.73 -12.78 -15.02
C LYS A 195 -15.64 -11.97 -15.73
N LYS A 196 -14.72 -11.35 -14.97
CA LYS A 196 -13.66 -10.50 -15.53
C LYS A 196 -12.42 -11.32 -15.86
N LYS A 197 -11.81 -11.00 -16.99
CA LYS A 197 -10.61 -11.67 -17.51
C LYS A 197 -9.65 -10.63 -18.11
N VAL A 198 -8.36 -10.78 -17.81
CA VAL A 198 -7.25 -10.02 -18.41
C VAL A 198 -6.22 -11.04 -18.90
N THR A 199 -5.56 -10.76 -20.00
CA THR A 199 -4.53 -11.61 -20.57
C THR A 199 -3.19 -10.89 -20.57
N VAL A 200 -2.14 -11.56 -20.10
CA VAL A 200 -0.75 -11.12 -20.14
C VAL A 200 0.00 -11.96 -21.16
N LYS A 201 0.56 -11.34 -22.19
CA LYS A 201 1.45 -12.01 -23.16
C LYS A 201 2.82 -12.21 -22.52
N VAL A 202 3.33 -13.43 -22.48
CA VAL A 202 4.65 -13.79 -21.97
C VAL A 202 5.50 -14.24 -23.14
N THR A 203 6.59 -13.57 -23.39
CA THR A 203 7.62 -13.98 -24.35
C THR A 203 8.82 -14.48 -23.57
N VAL A 204 9.23 -15.71 -23.85
CA VAL A 204 10.46 -16.29 -23.29
C VAL A 204 11.54 -16.22 -24.36
N GLU A 205 12.62 -15.51 -24.08
CA GLU A 205 13.73 -15.29 -25.02
C GLU A 205 14.47 -16.59 -25.35
N LYS A 206 15.02 -16.68 -26.56
CA LYS A 206 16.02 -17.68 -26.89
C LYS A 206 17.29 -17.38 -26.08
N VAL A 207 17.95 -18.43 -25.58
CA VAL A 207 19.30 -18.29 -25.06
C VAL A 207 20.21 -18.00 -26.26
N ALA A 208 20.93 -16.88 -26.24
CA ALA A 208 21.95 -16.62 -27.24
C ALA A 208 22.98 -17.77 -27.17
N PRO A 209 23.47 -18.28 -28.33
CA PRO A 209 24.56 -19.23 -28.29
C PRO A 209 25.76 -18.53 -27.62
N THR A 210 26.32 -19.15 -26.63
CA THR A 210 27.61 -18.78 -26.06
C THR A 210 28.64 -19.08 -27.13
N GLY A 211 29.16 -18.02 -27.80
CA GLY A 211 30.31 -18.11 -28.68
C GLY A 211 31.56 -18.55 -27.93
#